data_9c275cc5606f0a32c4cda8d82f75b471
#
_entry.id   9c275cc5606f0a32c4cda8d82f75b471
#
_cell.length_a   1.000
_cell.length_b   1.000
_cell.length_c   1.000
_cell.angle_alpha   90.00
_cell.angle_beta   90.00
_cell.angle_gamma   90.00
#
_symmetry.space_group_name_H-M   'P 1'
#
loop_
_entity.id
_entity.type
_entity.pdbx_description
1 polymer ?
#
loop_
_entity_poly.entity_id
_entity_poly.type
_entity_poly.pdbx_seq_one_letter_code
_entity_poly.pdbx_strand_id
1 'polypeptide(L)'
;MLTKGCAIVLLVAFSLVAGEDPAWKTKPIPEWTADEAQQVLTDSPWAKTVTPTVNRQSGEREPGSGGGRRGGIGIGLPGGMGRRYPGGGGYPGGGYPGGGGYPGGGRPDRTDGSTTRPTPPTLKLRWESALPIREAELKARDTNAPTLAEDSYAIAVYGVPRRMATTDSKTLSDQLKRAASLKRDGKKDLKPSSVEVLEREDGPVIVYLFPRSHEITAADRRVEFDARIGRLDLTQSFYLEDMVFQGKREL
;
A
#
# COMPACT_ATOMS: atom_id res chain seq x y z
N MET A 1 71.64 12.23 17.51
CA MET A 1 70.79 11.35 16.64
C MET A 1 69.38 11.85 16.73
N LEU A 2 68.93 12.60 15.70
CA LEU A 2 67.54 13.15 15.61
C LEU A 2 66.71 12.21 14.71
N THR A 3 65.72 11.57 15.29
CA THR A 3 64.71 10.79 14.53
C THR A 3 63.60 11.73 14.06
N LYS A 4 63.54 11.99 12.75
CA LYS A 4 62.46 12.73 12.10
C LYS A 4 61.26 11.80 11.98
N GLY A 5 60.20 12.07 12.77
CA GLY A 5 58.89 11.45 12.60
C GLY A 5 58.18 12.04 11.38
N CYS A 6 57.87 11.20 10.40
CA CYS A 6 57.10 11.55 9.22
C CYS A 6 55.60 11.37 9.56
N ALA A 7 54.89 12.47 9.76
CA ALA A 7 53.43 12.43 9.92
C ALA A 7 52.76 12.35 8.54
N ILE A 8 52.20 11.19 8.24
CA ILE A 8 51.35 10.99 7.04
C ILE A 8 49.98 11.54 7.37
N VAL A 9 49.62 12.70 6.81
CA VAL A 9 48.28 13.25 6.84
C VAL A 9 47.49 12.55 5.76
N LEU A 10 46.62 11.64 6.17
CA LEU A 10 45.61 11.00 5.29
C LEU A 10 44.49 12.02 5.01
N LEU A 11 44.57 12.67 3.87
CA LEU A 11 43.49 13.49 3.33
C LEU A 11 42.36 12.55 2.82
N VAL A 12 41.36 12.34 3.66
CA VAL A 12 40.09 11.72 3.22
C VAL A 12 39.35 12.75 2.36
N ALA A 13 39.48 12.62 1.05
CA ALA A 13 38.64 13.37 0.12
C ALA A 13 37.21 12.86 0.23
N PHE A 14 36.38 13.60 0.96
CA PHE A 14 34.90 13.47 0.83
C PHE A 14 34.54 13.98 -0.56
N SER A 15 34.38 13.06 -1.51
CA SER A 15 33.73 13.36 -2.79
C SER A 15 32.27 13.70 -2.47
N LEU A 16 31.93 14.98 -2.52
CA LEU A 16 30.57 15.46 -2.69
C LEU A 16 30.09 14.88 -4.03
N VAL A 17 29.31 13.82 -3.98
CA VAL A 17 28.53 13.35 -5.13
C VAL A 17 27.50 14.43 -5.39
N ALA A 18 27.86 15.43 -6.18
CA ALA A 18 26.87 16.26 -6.89
C ALA A 18 26.04 15.27 -7.69
N GLY A 19 24.72 15.25 -7.47
CA GLY A 19 23.82 14.29 -8.11
C GLY A 19 24.01 14.34 -9.63
N GLU A 20 24.69 13.32 -10.16
CA GLU A 20 24.77 13.12 -11.60
C GLU A 20 23.36 12.91 -12.12
N ASP A 21 23.04 13.54 -13.26
CA ASP A 21 21.77 13.30 -13.93
C ASP A 21 21.58 11.79 -14.17
N PRO A 22 20.37 11.27 -13.94
CA PRO A 22 20.12 9.85 -14.07
C PRO A 22 20.46 9.32 -15.46
N ALA A 23 20.92 8.07 -15.54
CA ALA A 23 21.39 7.46 -16.78
C ALA A 23 20.37 7.52 -17.93
N TRP A 24 19.07 7.39 -17.63
CA TRP A 24 18.02 7.49 -18.67
C TRP A 24 17.91 8.87 -19.31
N LYS A 25 18.45 9.94 -18.71
CA LYS A 25 18.51 11.29 -19.30
C LYS A 25 19.74 11.51 -20.16
N THR A 26 20.85 10.88 -19.79
CA THR A 26 22.18 11.23 -20.31
C THR A 26 22.81 10.17 -21.19
N LYS A 27 22.42 8.89 -21.02
CA LYS A 27 23.08 7.76 -21.69
C LYS A 27 22.11 6.93 -22.53
N PRO A 28 22.56 6.43 -23.68
CA PRO A 28 21.81 5.41 -24.43
C PRO A 28 21.82 4.09 -23.65
N ILE A 29 20.80 3.26 -23.83
CA ILE A 29 20.63 1.97 -23.14
C ILE A 29 21.87 1.05 -23.18
N PRO A 30 22.60 0.92 -24.31
CA PRO A 30 23.78 0.06 -24.35
C PRO A 30 24.86 0.43 -23.32
N GLU A 31 24.96 1.69 -22.95
CA GLU A 31 25.96 2.22 -22.03
C GLU A 31 25.54 2.12 -20.55
N TRP A 32 24.32 1.71 -20.26
CA TRP A 32 23.87 1.55 -18.87
C TRP A 32 24.63 0.41 -18.17
N THR A 33 25.09 0.67 -16.98
CA THR A 33 25.59 -0.35 -16.05
C THR A 33 24.42 -1.11 -15.41
N ALA A 34 24.69 -2.23 -14.75
CA ALA A 34 23.68 -2.96 -13.99
C ALA A 34 23.07 -2.11 -12.86
N ASP A 35 23.89 -1.30 -12.19
CA ASP A 35 23.43 -0.42 -11.10
C ASP A 35 22.53 0.72 -11.62
N GLU A 36 22.88 1.31 -12.76
CA GLU A 36 22.03 2.32 -13.42
C GLU A 36 20.72 1.72 -13.89
N ALA A 37 20.75 0.50 -14.44
CA ALA A 37 19.54 -0.22 -14.79
C ALA A 37 18.67 -0.51 -13.55
N GLN A 38 19.28 -0.92 -12.44
CA GLN A 38 18.57 -1.11 -11.18
C GLN A 38 17.96 0.20 -10.66
N GLN A 39 18.62 1.33 -10.86
CA GLN A 39 18.05 2.65 -10.52
C GLN A 39 16.81 2.94 -11.36
N VAL A 40 16.83 2.68 -12.67
CA VAL A 40 15.65 2.82 -13.55
C VAL A 40 14.47 2.00 -13.05
N LEU A 41 14.71 0.79 -12.54
CA LEU A 41 13.67 -0.11 -12.02
C LEU A 41 13.14 0.27 -10.64
N THR A 42 13.78 1.21 -9.94
CA THR A 42 13.40 1.57 -8.56
C THR A 42 12.99 3.01 -8.38
N ASP A 43 13.66 3.94 -9.08
CA ASP A 43 13.44 5.38 -8.95
C ASP A 43 13.63 6.07 -10.31
N SER A 44 12.59 6.04 -11.12
CA SER A 44 12.55 6.69 -12.43
C SER A 44 11.14 7.22 -12.72
N PRO A 45 10.92 7.96 -13.81
CA PRO A 45 9.57 8.35 -14.23
C PRO A 45 8.61 7.16 -14.39
N TRP A 46 9.13 6.01 -14.80
CA TRP A 46 8.37 4.77 -15.05
C TRP A 46 8.27 3.85 -13.83
N ALA A 47 9.09 4.05 -12.81
CA ALA A 47 9.12 3.24 -11.60
C ALA A 47 8.92 4.09 -10.35
N LYS A 48 7.99 3.70 -9.48
CA LYS A 48 7.63 4.44 -8.27
C LYS A 48 7.53 3.51 -7.07
N THR A 49 8.03 3.98 -5.95
CA THR A 49 7.83 3.33 -4.65
C THR A 49 6.63 3.94 -3.96
N VAL A 50 5.66 3.12 -3.56
CA VAL A 50 4.38 3.56 -3.00
C VAL A 50 4.09 2.87 -1.68
N THR A 51 3.63 3.66 -0.70
CA THR A 51 3.07 3.14 0.55
C THR A 51 1.54 3.15 0.42
N PRO A 52 0.89 1.98 0.31
CA PRO A 52 -0.56 1.92 0.15
C PRO A 52 -1.28 2.32 1.42
N THR A 53 -2.50 2.81 1.28
CA THR A 53 -3.42 3.01 2.40
C THR A 53 -4.08 1.69 2.76
N VAL A 54 -4.10 1.35 4.05
CA VAL A 54 -4.79 0.14 4.53
C VAL A 54 -6.25 0.46 4.81
N ASN A 55 -7.15 -0.05 3.99
CA ASN A 55 -8.57 0.08 4.21
C ASN A 55 -9.01 -0.85 5.36
N ARG A 56 -9.38 -0.27 6.49
CA ARG A 56 -10.02 -0.97 7.60
C ARG A 56 -11.50 -1.02 7.27
N GLN A 57 -11.97 -2.15 6.76
CA GLN A 57 -13.40 -2.36 6.67
C GLN A 57 -14.00 -2.12 8.06
N SER A 58 -15.02 -1.24 8.14
CA SER A 58 -15.77 -0.84 9.33
C SER A 58 -16.58 -2.01 9.91
N GLY A 59 -15.93 -3.14 10.17
CA GLY A 59 -16.53 -4.38 10.67
C GLY A 59 -15.83 -4.96 11.89
N GLU A 60 -14.63 -4.53 12.21
CA GLU A 60 -14.04 -4.82 13.53
C GLU A 60 -14.58 -3.80 14.53
N ARG A 61 -15.73 -4.14 15.14
CA ARG A 61 -16.13 -3.54 16.41
C ARG A 61 -15.00 -3.80 17.38
N GLU A 62 -14.35 -2.72 17.84
CA GLU A 62 -13.46 -2.81 19.01
C GLU A 62 -14.23 -3.54 20.11
N PRO A 63 -13.76 -4.68 20.63
CA PRO A 63 -14.34 -5.24 21.83
C PRO A 63 -13.85 -4.39 23.00
N GLY A 64 -14.64 -3.39 23.42
CA GLY A 64 -14.29 -2.67 24.65
C GLY A 64 -14.67 -1.20 24.77
N SER A 65 -15.73 -0.73 24.17
CA SER A 65 -16.33 0.57 24.61
C SER A 65 -17.79 0.36 25.00
N GLY A 66 -17.98 -0.48 26.01
CA GLY A 66 -19.23 -0.63 26.72
C GLY A 66 -19.30 0.36 27.90
N GLY A 67 -19.40 1.66 27.64
CA GLY A 67 -19.65 2.70 28.60
C GLY A 67 -21.05 3.28 28.40
N GLY A 68 -22.06 2.57 28.86
CA GLY A 68 -23.44 3.03 28.81
C GLY A 68 -23.65 4.29 29.62
N ARG A 69 -24.20 5.34 29.00
CA ARG A 69 -25.04 6.30 29.66
C ARG A 69 -26.33 6.46 28.87
N ARG A 70 -27.34 5.75 29.33
CA ARG A 70 -28.74 5.99 29.01
C ARG A 70 -29.10 7.42 29.45
N GLY A 71 -29.25 8.32 28.52
CA GLY A 71 -30.03 9.53 28.66
C GLY A 71 -31.38 9.28 28.00
N GLY A 72 -32.36 8.81 28.76
CA GLY A 72 -33.73 8.67 28.30
C GLY A 72 -34.38 10.04 28.23
N ILE A 73 -34.71 10.49 27.03
CA ILE A 73 -35.67 11.59 26.84
C ILE A 73 -37.05 10.95 26.74
N GLY A 74 -37.80 10.99 27.84
CA GLY A 74 -39.20 10.59 27.84
C GLY A 74 -40.07 11.61 27.14
N ILE A 75 -40.64 11.23 25.99
CA ILE A 75 -41.78 11.93 25.40
C ILE A 75 -43.03 11.21 25.89
N GLY A 76 -43.80 11.87 26.76
CA GLY A 76 -45.07 11.36 27.25
C GLY A 76 -46.13 11.28 26.15
N LEU A 77 -46.85 10.18 26.12
CA LEU A 77 -48.15 10.06 25.52
C LEU A 77 -49.14 9.61 26.57
N PRO A 78 -50.30 10.27 26.70
CA PRO A 78 -51.32 9.92 27.67
C PRO A 78 -52.31 8.90 27.07
N GLY A 79 -52.70 7.92 27.86
CA GLY A 79 -53.95 7.22 27.62
C GLY A 79 -53.89 5.70 27.69
N GLY A 80 -54.63 5.11 28.63
CA GLY A 80 -55.13 3.74 28.50
C GLY A 80 -55.02 2.83 29.70
N MET A 81 -55.93 3.03 30.63
CA MET A 81 -56.70 2.02 31.40
C MET A 81 -56.13 0.65 31.72
N GLY A 82 -55.94 0.40 33.04
CA GLY A 82 -56.63 -0.69 33.71
C GLY A 82 -56.01 -2.06 33.72
N ARG A 83 -55.51 -2.46 34.87
CA ARG A 83 -56.03 -3.61 35.66
C ARG A 83 -55.17 -3.83 36.88
N ARG A 84 -55.82 -3.69 38.04
CA ARG A 84 -55.34 -4.06 39.37
C ARG A 84 -55.25 -5.59 39.45
N TYR A 85 -54.17 -6.09 40.05
CA TYR A 85 -54.21 -7.35 40.79
C TYR A 85 -53.57 -7.10 42.15
N PRO A 86 -54.26 -7.55 43.22
CA PRO A 86 -53.74 -7.49 44.59
C PRO A 86 -53.21 -8.86 45.01
N GLY A 87 -52.24 -8.88 45.86
CA GLY A 87 -51.77 -10.07 46.61
C GLY A 87 -50.27 -10.23 46.41
N GLY A 88 -49.47 -10.16 47.40
CA GLY A 88 -49.55 -10.58 48.80
C GLY A 88 -48.25 -11.33 49.07
N GLY A 89 -47.55 -11.05 50.12
CA GLY A 89 -46.51 -11.93 50.62
C GLY A 89 -45.19 -11.24 50.96
N GLY A 90 -45.16 -10.60 52.11
CA GLY A 90 -43.93 -10.15 52.74
C GLY A 90 -43.19 -11.36 53.37
N TYR A 91 -41.87 -11.31 53.32
CA TYR A 91 -41.02 -12.08 54.24
C TYR A 91 -40.05 -11.13 54.92
N PRO A 92 -39.97 -11.22 56.23
CA PRO A 92 -39.05 -10.42 57.01
C PRO A 92 -37.73 -11.13 57.24
N GLY A 93 -36.64 -10.39 57.23
CA GLY A 93 -35.55 -10.63 58.15
C GLY A 93 -34.48 -11.63 57.79
N GLY A 94 -33.29 -11.14 57.72
CA GLY A 94 -32.05 -11.95 57.74
C GLY A 94 -30.84 -11.03 57.59
N GLY A 95 -30.56 -10.27 58.67
CA GLY A 95 -29.29 -9.53 58.74
C GLY A 95 -28.16 -10.49 59.03
N TYR A 96 -27.08 -10.38 58.28
CA TYR A 96 -25.80 -10.94 58.67
C TYR A 96 -24.79 -9.82 58.85
N PRO A 97 -24.21 -9.69 60.06
CA PRO A 97 -23.04 -8.86 60.28
C PRO A 97 -21.80 -9.74 60.02
N GLY A 98 -20.85 -9.30 59.27
CA GLY A 98 -19.61 -10.01 59.13
C GLY A 98 -18.67 -9.37 58.16
N GLY A 99 -17.84 -8.52 58.74
CA GLY A 99 -16.68 -7.93 58.10
C GLY A 99 -15.67 -8.91 57.66
N GLY A 100 -15.02 -8.59 56.61
CA GLY A 100 -13.85 -9.25 56.05
C GLY A 100 -13.24 -8.33 55.02
N GLY A 101 -12.39 -7.41 55.47
CA GLY A 101 -11.55 -6.62 54.60
C GLY A 101 -10.58 -7.57 53.90
N TYR A 102 -10.66 -7.66 52.59
CA TYR A 102 -9.59 -8.24 51.80
C TYR A 102 -8.54 -7.18 51.52
N PRO A 103 -7.24 -7.45 51.84
CA PRO A 103 -6.15 -6.56 51.48
C PRO A 103 -6.05 -6.46 49.95
N GLY A 104 -5.88 -5.26 49.46
CA GLY A 104 -5.80 -4.92 48.04
C GLY A 104 -4.84 -5.78 47.28
N GLY A 105 -5.39 -6.62 46.41
CA GLY A 105 -4.66 -7.21 45.32
C GLY A 105 -4.35 -6.11 44.33
N GLY A 106 -3.09 -5.66 44.32
CA GLY A 106 -2.59 -4.78 43.26
C GLY A 106 -2.91 -5.43 41.93
N ARG A 107 -3.69 -4.73 41.10
CA ARG A 107 -3.80 -5.07 39.69
C ARG A 107 -2.38 -5.05 39.14
N PRO A 108 -1.87 -6.15 38.55
CA PRO A 108 -0.65 -6.02 37.80
C PRO A 108 -0.89 -4.96 36.75
N ASP A 109 -0.03 -3.93 36.76
CA ASP A 109 0.10 -2.96 35.69
C ASP A 109 0.00 -3.74 34.40
N ARG A 110 -1.09 -3.54 33.67
CA ARG A 110 -1.14 -3.94 32.27
C ARG A 110 -0.10 -3.07 31.60
N THR A 111 1.12 -3.59 31.57
CA THR A 111 2.13 -3.15 30.65
C THR A 111 1.41 -2.87 29.35
N ASP A 112 1.39 -1.61 28.96
CA ASP A 112 0.92 -1.15 27.65
C ASP A 112 1.47 -2.12 26.62
N GLY A 113 0.63 -3.06 26.22
CA GLY A 113 0.88 -3.82 25.02
C GLY A 113 0.90 -2.80 23.89
N SER A 114 2.08 -2.27 23.63
CA SER A 114 2.35 -1.48 22.44
C SER A 114 1.81 -2.30 21.28
N THR A 115 0.58 -2.03 20.89
CA THR A 115 0.02 -2.53 19.64
C THR A 115 0.80 -1.83 18.54
N THR A 116 1.97 -2.39 18.24
CA THR A 116 2.76 -1.97 17.07
C THR A 116 1.84 -2.13 15.89
N ARG A 117 1.26 -1.03 15.46
CA ARG A 117 0.42 -1.02 14.25
C ARG A 117 1.29 -1.56 13.13
N PRO A 118 0.88 -2.65 12.45
CA PRO A 118 1.66 -3.18 11.37
C PRO A 118 1.84 -2.07 10.33
N THR A 119 3.09 -1.72 10.08
CA THR A 119 3.44 -0.76 9.03
C THR A 119 2.94 -1.32 7.69
N PRO A 120 2.26 -0.52 6.88
CA PRO A 120 1.85 -0.97 5.57
C PRO A 120 3.08 -1.37 4.74
N PRO A 121 2.97 -2.40 3.88
CA PRO A 121 4.07 -2.80 3.04
C PRO A 121 4.44 -1.69 2.06
N THR A 122 5.71 -1.57 1.73
CA THR A 122 6.16 -0.72 0.64
C THR A 122 6.05 -1.50 -0.66
N LEU A 123 5.32 -0.96 -1.63
CA LEU A 123 5.12 -1.56 -2.94
C LEU A 123 5.90 -0.80 -4.01
N LYS A 124 6.31 -1.51 -5.07
CA LYS A 124 6.92 -0.89 -6.24
C LYS A 124 5.95 -1.00 -7.41
N LEU A 125 5.70 0.12 -8.08
CA LEU A 125 4.94 0.18 -9.31
C LEU A 125 5.88 0.45 -10.47
N ARG A 126 5.76 -0.33 -11.56
CA ARG A 126 6.52 -0.13 -12.78
C ARG A 126 5.59 -0.04 -13.98
N TRP A 127 5.88 0.89 -14.88
CA TRP A 127 5.26 0.95 -16.18
C TRP A 127 6.00 0.00 -17.13
N GLU A 128 5.65 -1.28 -17.06
CA GLU A 128 6.40 -2.38 -17.65
C GLU A 128 6.46 -2.33 -19.18
N SER A 129 5.45 -1.76 -19.84
CA SER A 129 5.45 -1.64 -21.29
C SER A 129 6.41 -0.58 -21.83
N ALA A 130 6.99 0.26 -20.98
CA ALA A 130 7.95 1.28 -21.39
C ALA A 130 9.31 0.67 -21.73
N LEU A 131 9.88 1.07 -22.88
CA LEU A 131 11.17 0.58 -23.34
C LEU A 131 12.28 0.69 -22.29
N PRO A 132 12.44 1.81 -21.53
CA PRO A 132 13.49 1.90 -20.51
C PRO A 132 13.37 0.86 -19.40
N ILE A 133 12.16 0.47 -19.01
CA ILE A 133 11.94 -0.56 -17.99
C ILE A 133 12.34 -1.93 -18.54
N ARG A 134 11.85 -2.30 -19.71
CA ARG A 134 12.15 -3.60 -20.34
C ARG A 134 13.65 -3.82 -20.53
N GLU A 135 14.35 -2.80 -21.01
CA GLU A 135 15.79 -2.87 -21.22
C GLU A 135 16.58 -2.88 -19.89
N ALA A 136 16.08 -2.14 -18.88
CA ALA A 136 16.67 -2.18 -17.56
C ALA A 136 16.52 -3.55 -16.90
N GLU A 137 15.39 -4.22 -17.07
CA GLU A 137 15.15 -5.59 -16.58
C GLU A 137 16.16 -6.58 -17.18
N LEU A 138 16.39 -6.49 -18.49
CA LEU A 138 17.38 -7.34 -19.17
C LEU A 138 18.79 -7.10 -18.64
N LYS A 139 19.19 -5.83 -18.48
CA LYS A 139 20.53 -5.47 -17.99
C LYS A 139 20.74 -5.80 -16.51
N ALA A 140 19.72 -5.57 -15.67
CA ALA A 140 19.75 -5.90 -14.24
C ALA A 140 19.54 -7.41 -13.98
N ARG A 141 19.22 -8.19 -15.02
CA ARG A 141 18.84 -9.62 -14.91
C ARG A 141 17.71 -9.84 -13.91
N ASP A 142 16.67 -8.99 -13.99
CA ASP A 142 15.52 -9.08 -13.09
C ASP A 142 14.68 -10.33 -13.41
N THR A 143 14.79 -11.35 -12.58
CA THR A 143 14.06 -12.62 -12.74
C THR A 143 12.57 -12.50 -12.45
N ASN A 144 12.14 -11.39 -11.86
CA ASN A 144 10.75 -11.11 -11.52
C ASN A 144 10.00 -10.43 -12.68
N ALA A 145 10.72 -10.00 -13.72
CA ALA A 145 10.14 -9.33 -14.88
C ALA A 145 9.02 -10.16 -15.54
N PRO A 146 7.87 -9.54 -15.87
CA PRO A 146 6.79 -10.22 -16.58
C PRO A 146 7.08 -10.33 -18.07
N THR A 147 6.55 -11.37 -18.71
CA THR A 147 6.49 -11.43 -20.18
C THR A 147 5.22 -10.71 -20.63
N LEU A 148 5.35 -9.69 -21.47
CA LEU A 148 4.25 -8.80 -21.87
C LEU A 148 3.84 -9.02 -23.32
N ALA A 149 2.54 -8.83 -23.59
CA ALA A 149 2.02 -8.62 -24.92
C ALA A 149 2.24 -7.16 -25.38
N GLU A 150 2.56 -6.94 -26.65
CA GLU A 150 2.94 -5.61 -27.18
C GLU A 150 1.76 -4.64 -27.36
N ASP A 151 0.53 -5.14 -27.35
CA ASP A 151 -0.70 -4.39 -27.64
C ASP A 151 -1.33 -3.68 -26.45
N SER A 152 -0.67 -3.71 -25.29
CA SER A 152 -1.20 -3.18 -24.05
C SER A 152 -0.22 -2.25 -23.34
N TYR A 153 -0.75 -1.25 -22.61
CA TYR A 153 0.00 -0.60 -21.55
C TYR A 153 0.00 -1.53 -20.34
N ALA A 154 1.15 -1.82 -19.80
CA ALA A 154 1.31 -2.71 -18.66
C ALA A 154 1.84 -1.98 -17.44
N ILE A 155 1.13 -2.09 -16.30
CA ILE A 155 1.59 -1.60 -15.01
C ILE A 155 1.69 -2.79 -14.07
N ALA A 156 2.88 -3.03 -13.51
CA ALA A 156 3.11 -4.09 -12.54
C ALA A 156 3.27 -3.56 -11.13
N VAL A 157 2.77 -4.33 -10.17
CA VAL A 157 2.87 -4.06 -8.73
C VAL A 157 3.65 -5.18 -8.07
N TYR A 158 4.79 -4.83 -7.48
CA TYR A 158 5.71 -5.73 -6.77
C TYR A 158 5.64 -5.51 -5.26
N GLY A 159 6.09 -6.51 -4.50
CA GLY A 159 6.13 -6.46 -3.05
C GLY A 159 4.78 -6.72 -2.38
N VAL A 160 3.83 -7.26 -3.11
CA VAL A 160 2.52 -7.63 -2.58
C VAL A 160 2.67 -8.80 -1.59
N PRO A 161 2.16 -8.69 -0.36
CA PRO A 161 2.25 -9.80 0.60
C PRO A 161 1.54 -11.06 0.09
N ARG A 162 2.20 -12.22 0.16
CA ARG A 162 1.66 -13.50 -0.32
C ARG A 162 0.26 -13.81 0.21
N ARG A 163 -0.01 -13.49 1.47
CA ARG A 163 -1.34 -13.66 2.09
C ARG A 163 -2.49 -12.95 1.38
N MET A 164 -2.20 -12.02 0.49
CA MET A 164 -3.22 -11.27 -0.28
C MET A 164 -3.51 -11.91 -1.64
N ALA A 165 -2.72 -12.90 -2.06
CA ALA A 165 -2.87 -13.65 -3.30
C ALA A 165 -3.32 -15.11 -3.07
N THR A 166 -3.88 -15.45 -1.89
CA THR A 166 -4.25 -16.83 -1.52
C THR A 166 -5.56 -17.32 -2.12
N THR A 167 -6.29 -16.45 -2.81
CA THR A 167 -7.55 -16.80 -3.48
C THR A 167 -7.24 -17.50 -4.82
N ASP A 168 -8.18 -18.32 -5.30
CA ASP A 168 -8.11 -18.87 -6.66
C ASP A 168 -7.72 -17.80 -7.69
N SER A 169 -6.71 -18.08 -8.50
CA SER A 169 -6.06 -17.12 -9.39
C SER A 169 -7.03 -16.39 -10.32
N LYS A 170 -8.04 -17.10 -10.86
CA LYS A 170 -9.03 -16.51 -11.75
C LYS A 170 -9.96 -15.54 -11.01
N THR A 171 -10.47 -15.95 -9.86
CA THR A 171 -11.33 -15.11 -9.01
C THR A 171 -10.58 -13.87 -8.54
N LEU A 172 -9.31 -14.02 -8.17
CA LEU A 172 -8.44 -12.91 -7.78
C LEU A 172 -8.23 -11.92 -8.94
N SER A 173 -7.87 -12.43 -10.14
CA SER A 173 -7.67 -11.59 -11.33
C SER A 173 -8.93 -10.79 -11.69
N ASP A 174 -10.12 -11.41 -11.62
CA ASP A 174 -11.39 -10.73 -11.87
C ASP A 174 -11.73 -9.65 -10.82
N GLN A 175 -11.38 -9.88 -9.56
CA GLN A 175 -11.54 -8.89 -8.48
C GLN A 175 -10.60 -7.70 -8.70
N LEU A 176 -9.32 -7.97 -8.96
CA LEU A 176 -8.29 -6.96 -9.21
C LEU A 176 -8.64 -6.11 -10.44
N LYS A 177 -9.11 -6.74 -11.52
CA LYS A 177 -9.54 -6.07 -12.74
C LYS A 177 -10.68 -5.07 -12.49
N ARG A 178 -11.68 -5.44 -11.70
CA ARG A 178 -12.80 -4.53 -11.36
C ARG A 178 -12.35 -3.38 -10.45
N ALA A 179 -11.39 -3.63 -9.58
CA ALA A 179 -10.91 -2.70 -8.57
C ALA A 179 -9.76 -1.80 -9.05
N ALA A 180 -9.41 -1.83 -10.33
CA ALA A 180 -8.35 -1.01 -10.89
C ALA A 180 -8.86 -0.08 -11.99
N SER A 181 -8.18 1.06 -12.15
CA SER A 181 -8.39 2.01 -13.25
C SER A 181 -7.16 2.87 -13.49
N LEU A 182 -7.05 3.35 -14.72
CA LEU A 182 -6.09 4.35 -15.12
C LEU A 182 -6.87 5.63 -15.48
N LYS A 183 -6.79 6.63 -14.61
CA LYS A 183 -7.50 7.90 -14.74
C LYS A 183 -6.72 8.85 -15.62
N ARG A 184 -7.41 9.65 -16.39
CA ARG A 184 -6.87 10.69 -17.26
C ARG A 184 -7.67 11.96 -17.09
N ASP A 185 -6.99 13.10 -17.04
CA ASP A 185 -7.66 14.39 -16.84
C ASP A 185 -8.63 14.71 -17.99
N GLY A 186 -9.91 14.92 -17.65
CA GLY A 186 -10.96 15.27 -18.61
C GLY A 186 -11.41 14.15 -19.57
N LYS A 187 -10.94 12.93 -19.37
CA LYS A 187 -11.32 11.77 -20.20
C LYS A 187 -11.87 10.64 -19.32
N LYS A 188 -12.54 9.70 -20.00
CA LYS A 188 -13.04 8.49 -19.32
C LYS A 188 -11.87 7.64 -18.81
N ASP A 189 -12.04 7.10 -17.61
CA ASP A 189 -11.08 6.16 -17.01
C ASP A 189 -10.93 4.92 -17.88
N LEU A 190 -9.69 4.45 -18.02
CA LEU A 190 -9.41 3.17 -18.64
C LEU A 190 -9.52 2.06 -17.60
N LYS A 191 -10.21 0.98 -17.98
CA LYS A 191 -10.24 -0.25 -17.18
C LYS A 191 -9.26 -1.26 -17.78
N PRO A 192 -8.61 -2.08 -16.95
CA PRO A 192 -7.74 -3.14 -17.46
C PRO A 192 -8.54 -4.10 -18.36
N SER A 193 -7.96 -4.52 -19.47
CA SER A 193 -8.49 -5.62 -20.31
C SER A 193 -8.31 -6.95 -19.60
N SER A 194 -7.17 -7.13 -18.93
CA SER A 194 -6.84 -8.30 -18.11
C SER A 194 -5.93 -7.93 -16.95
N VAL A 195 -5.87 -8.83 -15.96
CA VAL A 195 -4.91 -8.77 -14.86
C VAL A 195 -4.29 -10.15 -14.71
N GLU A 196 -2.97 -10.20 -14.63
CA GLU A 196 -2.21 -11.40 -14.42
C GLU A 196 -1.58 -11.39 -13.02
N VAL A 197 -1.60 -12.51 -12.35
CA VAL A 197 -0.95 -12.71 -11.05
C VAL A 197 0.15 -13.74 -11.25
N LEU A 198 1.39 -13.29 -11.17
CA LEU A 198 2.58 -14.10 -11.39
C LEU A 198 3.20 -14.44 -10.05
N GLU A 199 3.26 -15.70 -9.69
CA GLU A 199 3.97 -16.15 -8.51
C GLU A 199 5.48 -16.06 -8.71
N ARG A 200 6.17 -15.37 -7.80
CA ARG A 200 7.62 -15.18 -7.79
C ARG A 200 8.20 -15.51 -6.42
N GLU A 201 9.52 -15.69 -6.36
CA GLU A 201 10.21 -16.00 -5.09
C GLU A 201 10.00 -14.93 -4.03
N ASP A 202 10.02 -13.65 -4.42
CA ASP A 202 9.84 -12.50 -3.52
C ASP A 202 8.36 -12.17 -3.22
N GLY A 203 7.43 -12.94 -3.79
CA GLY A 203 6.00 -12.75 -3.65
C GLY A 203 5.31 -12.53 -5.00
N PRO A 204 3.97 -12.45 -5.01
CA PRO A 204 3.22 -12.28 -6.24
C PRO A 204 3.50 -10.92 -6.88
N VAL A 205 3.64 -10.92 -8.20
CA VAL A 205 3.66 -9.73 -9.06
C VAL A 205 2.31 -9.63 -9.76
N ILE A 206 1.64 -8.50 -9.62
CA ILE A 206 0.32 -8.27 -10.23
C ILE A 206 0.50 -7.33 -11.42
N VAL A 207 0.17 -7.81 -12.62
CA VAL A 207 0.31 -7.07 -13.87
C VAL A 207 -1.06 -6.66 -14.39
N TYR A 208 -1.28 -5.37 -14.52
CA TYR A 208 -2.51 -4.79 -15.06
C TYR A 208 -2.28 -4.39 -16.52
N LEU A 209 -3.04 -4.97 -17.44
CA LEU A 209 -2.94 -4.73 -18.87
C LEU A 209 -4.10 -3.82 -19.32
N PHE A 210 -3.76 -2.65 -19.86
CA PHE A 210 -4.72 -1.66 -20.36
C PHE A 210 -4.66 -1.60 -21.88
N PRO A 211 -5.82 -1.58 -22.59
CA PRO A 211 -5.83 -1.63 -24.04
C PRO A 211 -5.25 -0.34 -24.65
N ARG A 212 -4.33 -0.46 -25.60
CA ARG A 212 -3.79 0.66 -26.38
C ARG A 212 -4.78 1.29 -27.35
N SER A 213 -5.95 0.65 -27.59
CA SER A 213 -7.05 1.23 -28.37
C SER A 213 -7.55 2.58 -27.84
N HIS A 214 -7.28 2.87 -26.56
CA HIS A 214 -7.55 4.17 -25.95
C HIS A 214 -6.20 4.89 -25.73
N GLU A 215 -5.65 5.41 -26.79
CA GLU A 215 -4.32 6.01 -26.80
C GLU A 215 -4.14 7.07 -25.70
N ILE A 216 -3.04 6.94 -24.96
CA ILE A 216 -2.55 7.94 -24.02
C ILE A 216 -1.67 8.92 -24.81
N THR A 217 -2.11 10.15 -24.95
CA THR A 217 -1.50 11.17 -25.79
C THR A 217 -0.76 12.23 -24.97
N ALA A 218 -0.06 13.13 -25.66
CA ALA A 218 0.59 14.28 -25.02
C ALA A 218 -0.39 15.20 -24.26
N ALA A 219 -1.67 15.23 -24.70
CA ALA A 219 -2.68 16.05 -24.07
C ALA A 219 -3.09 15.55 -22.68
N ASP A 220 -2.80 14.29 -22.35
CA ASP A 220 -3.18 13.70 -21.05
C ASP A 220 -2.33 14.22 -19.88
N ARG A 221 -1.19 14.86 -20.11
CA ARG A 221 -0.25 15.40 -19.12
C ARG A 221 0.11 14.44 -17.99
N ARG A 222 -0.90 13.91 -17.32
CA ARG A 222 -0.81 13.01 -16.17
C ARG A 222 -1.77 11.86 -16.32
N VAL A 223 -1.33 10.69 -15.90
CA VAL A 223 -2.18 9.49 -15.72
C VAL A 223 -2.06 9.05 -14.27
N GLU A 224 -3.19 8.71 -13.66
CA GLU A 224 -3.23 8.22 -12.28
C GLU A 224 -3.69 6.77 -12.27
N PHE A 225 -2.84 5.89 -11.78
CA PHE A 225 -3.17 4.50 -11.56
C PHE A 225 -3.79 4.33 -10.18
N ASP A 226 -5.02 3.82 -10.16
CA ASP A 226 -5.72 3.42 -8.93
C ASP A 226 -5.95 1.92 -8.95
N ALA A 227 -5.68 1.25 -7.83
CA ALA A 227 -5.96 -0.16 -7.66
C ALA A 227 -6.22 -0.51 -6.21
N ARG A 228 -7.04 -1.54 -5.99
CA ARG A 228 -7.23 -2.15 -4.68
C ARG A 228 -6.77 -3.61 -4.74
N ILE A 229 -5.84 -3.96 -3.85
CA ILE A 229 -5.30 -5.31 -3.68
C ILE A 229 -5.64 -5.79 -2.28
N GLY A 230 -6.72 -6.58 -2.16
CA GLY A 230 -7.26 -6.96 -0.86
C GLY A 230 -7.65 -5.73 -0.03
N ARG A 231 -6.90 -5.45 1.03
CA ARG A 231 -7.13 -4.29 1.93
C ARG A 231 -6.22 -3.09 1.62
N LEU A 232 -5.39 -3.18 0.60
CA LEU A 232 -4.46 -2.13 0.19
C LEU A 232 -5.09 -1.30 -0.92
N ASP A 233 -5.26 0.00 -0.68
CA ASP A 233 -5.65 0.96 -1.70
C ASP A 233 -4.37 1.68 -2.18
N LEU A 234 -4.13 1.62 -3.49
CA LEU A 234 -2.99 2.23 -4.18
C LEU A 234 -3.49 3.36 -5.07
N THR A 235 -2.81 4.49 -5.01
CA THR A 235 -2.98 5.59 -5.95
C THR A 235 -1.61 6.13 -6.30
N GLN A 236 -1.28 6.15 -7.60
CA GLN A 236 0.00 6.67 -8.08
C GLN A 236 -0.18 7.44 -9.38
N SER A 237 0.32 8.68 -9.39
CA SER A 237 0.38 9.52 -10.58
C SER A 237 1.67 9.34 -11.34
N PHE A 238 1.56 9.29 -12.67
CA PHE A 238 2.66 9.33 -13.63
C PHE A 238 2.53 10.59 -14.47
N TYR A 239 3.58 11.41 -14.50
CA TYR A 239 3.63 12.63 -15.31
C TYR A 239 4.25 12.30 -16.66
N LEU A 240 3.48 12.44 -17.72
CA LEU A 240 3.87 11.98 -19.07
C LEU A 240 4.99 12.85 -19.69
N GLU A 241 5.17 14.06 -19.20
CA GLU A 241 6.27 14.94 -19.58
C GLU A 241 7.63 14.42 -19.10
N ASP A 242 7.65 13.69 -17.97
CA ASP A 242 8.84 13.06 -17.42
C ASP A 242 9.14 11.70 -18.09
N MET A 243 8.11 11.03 -18.65
CA MET A 243 8.21 9.70 -19.25
C MET A 243 8.73 9.77 -20.70
N VAL A 244 9.79 10.53 -20.90
CA VAL A 244 10.44 10.71 -22.20
C VAL A 244 11.84 10.10 -22.15
N PHE A 245 12.12 9.22 -23.11
CA PHE A 245 13.41 8.63 -23.33
C PHE A 245 13.90 8.92 -24.76
N GLN A 246 15.10 9.51 -24.88
CA GLN A 246 15.69 9.92 -26.18
C GLN A 246 14.71 10.74 -27.04
N GLY A 247 14.00 11.68 -26.41
CA GLY A 247 13.05 12.56 -27.10
C GLY A 247 11.72 11.93 -27.47
N LYS A 248 11.51 10.65 -27.17
CA LYS A 248 10.28 9.91 -27.45
C LYS A 248 9.58 9.54 -26.13
N ARG A 249 8.24 9.71 -26.08
CA ARG A 249 7.45 9.22 -24.95
C ARG A 249 7.38 7.70 -25.00
N GLU A 250 7.73 7.07 -23.89
CA GLU A 250 7.73 5.63 -23.72
C GLU A 250 6.74 5.21 -22.63
N LEU A 251 5.71 4.42 -23.02
CA LEU A 251 4.59 3.99 -22.17
C LEU A 251 4.30 2.50 -22.35
#